data_6e1e4feadfbaa56cb353fe80dc2aa1cc
#
_entry.id   6e1e4feadfbaa56cb353fe80dc2aa1cc
#
_cell.length_a   1.000
_cell.length_b   1.000
_cell.length_c   1.000
_cell.angle_alpha   90.00
_cell.angle_beta   90.00
_cell.angle_gamma   90.00
#
_symmetry.space_group_name_H-M   'P 1'
#
loop_
_entity.id
_entity.type
_entity.pdbx_description
1 polymer ?
#
loop_
_entity_poly.entity_id
_entity_poly.type
_entity_poly.pdbx_seq_one_letter_code
_entity_poly.pdbx_strand_id
1 'polypeptide(L)'
;MSFCIITAPYRMAITTINFMPLKSQDSNIQTPSHLHDGLLIGPFLMLGAALLFAVLDGLIKSMGPNYRVWDIAFYRWGGGVALLVLIFGWQRHLFKTNNLKLMIVRSITGCIAFLCLITAIRNIPLSTAMVLFFSFPAFAALFSSLVFRERISRGELVCIVGSLCGVAVLLDFKIGGHWLGYLMALISGVFAGFTVCLIKTLRQKDGPVVIYLYFCMLGALITLPQFIASPRIPASGIEWLKAVGIAGSSVVAQLLMNQGFKYCRSWEGSLFLSSEMVFTAVWGIVFLGEIGTWRFWAGGAMILTGAVLLNLVKAKQMSRQTLALARQHSAVQ
;
A
#
# COMPACT_ATOMS: atom_id res chain seq x y z
N MET A 1 34.70 -38.86 20.81
CA MET A 1 33.34 -39.12 20.39
C MET A 1 32.67 -37.78 20.21
N SER A 2 32.65 -37.31 18.97
CA SER A 2 32.22 -35.97 18.60
C SER A 2 30.82 -36.02 18.09
N PHE A 3 29.93 -35.27 18.72
CA PHE A 3 28.60 -35.01 18.18
C PHE A 3 28.65 -33.72 17.32
N CYS A 4 28.66 -33.92 16.03
CA CYS A 4 28.51 -32.84 15.03
C CYS A 4 27.00 -32.71 14.74
N ILE A 5 26.36 -31.65 15.24
CA ILE A 5 24.95 -31.33 14.96
C ILE A 5 24.94 -30.48 13.71
N ILE A 6 24.27 -31.07 12.70
CA ILE A 6 23.94 -30.53 11.39
C ILE A 6 22.97 -29.35 11.57
N THR A 7 23.43 -28.12 11.30
CA THR A 7 22.57 -26.95 11.13
C THR A 7 22.94 -26.21 9.84
N ALA A 8 22.42 -26.67 8.75
CA ALA A 8 22.22 -25.91 7.53
C ALA A 8 21.21 -26.70 6.68
N PRO A 9 20.11 -26.09 6.21
CA PRO A 9 20.18 -25.35 4.95
C PRO A 9 19.17 -24.20 4.77
N TYR A 10 18.95 -23.34 5.75
CA TYR A 10 18.01 -22.22 5.58
C TYR A 10 18.66 -20.87 5.20
N ARG A 11 19.96 -20.85 4.97
CA ARG A 11 20.71 -19.61 4.64
C ARG A 11 20.79 -19.28 3.15
N MET A 12 20.34 -20.14 2.25
CA MET A 12 20.62 -20.00 0.80
C MET A 12 19.53 -19.27 -0.02
N ALA A 13 18.34 -19.06 0.52
CA ALA A 13 17.25 -18.44 -0.28
C ALA A 13 17.18 -16.89 -0.19
N ILE A 14 17.83 -16.28 0.83
CA ILE A 14 17.77 -14.83 1.03
C ILE A 14 19.00 -14.10 0.47
N THR A 15 20.07 -14.80 0.18
CA THR A 15 21.36 -14.20 -0.22
C THR A 15 21.47 -13.87 -1.70
N THR A 16 20.46 -14.17 -2.53
CA THR A 16 20.51 -13.89 -3.98
C THR A 16 19.72 -12.66 -4.40
N ILE A 17 19.08 -11.96 -3.47
CA ILE A 17 18.61 -10.60 -3.72
C ILE A 17 19.75 -9.68 -3.30
N ASN A 18 20.60 -9.29 -4.24
CA ASN A 18 21.59 -8.25 -4.03
C ASN A 18 20.88 -6.95 -3.70
N PHE A 19 20.54 -6.74 -2.43
CA PHE A 19 20.27 -5.43 -1.89
C PHE A 19 21.61 -4.69 -1.87
N MET A 20 21.87 -3.92 -2.90
CA MET A 20 22.99 -2.98 -2.88
C MET A 20 22.86 -2.14 -1.60
N PRO A 21 23.90 -2.09 -0.74
CA PRO A 21 23.88 -1.14 0.37
C PRO A 21 23.71 0.25 -0.23
N LEU A 22 22.76 1.00 0.30
CA LEU A 22 22.57 2.40 -0.03
C LEU A 22 23.87 3.14 0.31
N LYS A 23 24.72 3.30 -0.69
CA LYS A 23 25.85 4.21 -0.62
C LYS A 23 25.23 5.59 -0.46
N SER A 24 25.53 6.26 0.62
CA SER A 24 25.18 7.65 0.88
C SER A 24 25.68 8.50 -0.28
N GLN A 25 24.82 8.76 -1.23
CA GLN A 25 25.06 9.68 -2.32
C GLN A 25 24.33 10.99 -1.99
N ASP A 26 24.82 11.64 -0.95
CA ASP A 26 24.40 12.99 -0.57
C ASP A 26 25.61 13.91 -0.59
N SER A 27 26.02 14.28 -1.78
CA SER A 27 26.89 15.45 -1.96
C SER A 27 26.47 16.22 -3.21
N ASN A 28 25.23 16.72 -3.20
CA ASN A 28 24.79 17.87 -3.99
C ASN A 28 23.48 18.38 -3.41
N ILE A 29 23.55 19.02 -2.24
CA ILE A 29 22.47 19.90 -1.79
C ILE A 29 22.65 21.22 -2.56
N GLN A 30 22.22 21.20 -3.82
CA GLN A 30 21.76 22.42 -4.45
C GLN A 30 20.44 22.78 -3.78
N THR A 31 20.42 23.85 -3.03
CA THR A 31 19.20 24.53 -2.56
C THR A 31 18.47 25.08 -3.79
N PRO A 32 17.41 24.46 -4.29
CA PRO A 32 16.66 25.03 -5.39
C PRO A 32 15.49 25.84 -4.82
N SER A 33 15.36 27.06 -5.33
CA SER A 33 14.19 27.94 -5.19
C SER A 33 12.85 27.30 -5.62
N HIS A 34 12.85 26.11 -6.19
CA HIS A 34 11.67 25.30 -6.54
C HIS A 34 11.09 24.49 -5.38
N LEU A 35 11.63 24.56 -4.16
CA LEU A 35 11.14 23.81 -2.99
C LEU A 35 9.79 24.33 -2.46
N HIS A 36 9.43 25.59 -2.70
CA HIS A 36 8.17 26.16 -2.21
C HIS A 36 6.96 25.70 -3.03
N ASP A 37 7.08 25.57 -4.35
CA ASP A 37 5.97 25.14 -5.21
C ASP A 37 5.71 23.64 -5.11
N GLY A 38 6.74 22.85 -4.84
CA GLY A 38 6.62 21.38 -4.63
C GLY A 38 6.02 20.98 -3.28
N LEU A 39 6.01 21.89 -2.30
CA LEU A 39 5.61 21.58 -0.91
C LEU A 39 4.13 21.24 -0.78
N LEU A 40 3.28 21.78 -1.63
CA LEU A 40 1.83 21.55 -1.62
C LEU A 40 1.40 20.47 -2.63
N ILE A 41 2.14 20.29 -3.75
CA ILE A 41 1.77 19.35 -4.82
C ILE A 41 1.73 17.92 -4.30
N GLY A 42 2.73 17.51 -3.52
CA GLY A 42 2.79 16.15 -2.94
C GLY A 42 1.57 15.79 -2.11
N PRO A 43 1.25 16.56 -1.05
CA PRO A 43 0.05 16.38 -0.25
C PRO A 43 -1.25 16.33 -1.06
N PHE A 44 -1.45 17.25 -2.02
CA PHE A 44 -2.64 17.25 -2.86
C PHE A 44 -2.77 15.99 -3.73
N LEU A 45 -1.67 15.51 -4.31
CA LEU A 45 -1.65 14.27 -5.08
C LEU A 45 -2.00 13.06 -4.20
N MET A 46 -1.49 13.01 -2.97
CA MET A 46 -1.77 11.94 -2.01
C MET A 46 -3.22 11.96 -1.52
N LEU A 47 -3.77 13.14 -1.19
CA LEU A 47 -5.17 13.29 -0.80
C LEU A 47 -6.11 12.92 -1.96
N GLY A 48 -5.79 13.34 -3.18
CA GLY A 48 -6.52 12.94 -4.37
C GLY A 48 -6.47 11.43 -4.61
N ALA A 49 -5.31 10.81 -4.40
CA ALA A 49 -5.17 9.37 -4.45
C ALA A 49 -6.03 8.66 -3.40
N ALA A 50 -5.99 9.14 -2.14
CA ALA A 50 -6.78 8.61 -1.03
C ALA A 50 -8.28 8.67 -1.31
N LEU A 51 -8.77 9.80 -1.83
CA LEU A 51 -10.18 9.96 -2.21
C LEU A 51 -10.58 8.97 -3.31
N LEU A 52 -9.76 8.82 -4.36
CA LEU A 52 -10.05 7.91 -5.46
C LEU A 52 -9.95 6.43 -5.06
N PHE A 53 -9.07 6.08 -4.12
CA PHE A 53 -9.06 4.75 -3.53
C PHE A 53 -10.33 4.50 -2.71
N ALA A 54 -10.82 5.47 -1.93
CA ALA A 54 -12.08 5.35 -1.22
C ALA A 54 -13.27 5.14 -2.18
N VAL A 55 -13.30 5.85 -3.32
CA VAL A 55 -14.29 5.62 -4.38
C VAL A 55 -14.16 4.22 -4.95
N LEU A 56 -12.95 3.78 -5.26
CA LEU A 56 -12.68 2.42 -5.73
C LEU A 56 -13.25 1.36 -4.79
N ASP A 57 -12.95 1.47 -3.49
CA ASP A 57 -13.38 0.51 -2.47
C ASP A 57 -14.90 0.50 -2.29
N GLY A 58 -15.52 1.68 -2.33
CA GLY A 58 -16.97 1.83 -2.34
C GLY A 58 -17.61 1.17 -3.57
N LEU A 59 -17.04 1.35 -4.76
CA LEU A 59 -17.49 0.69 -5.98
C LEU A 59 -17.36 -0.83 -5.88
N ILE A 60 -16.23 -1.34 -5.37
CA ILE A 60 -16.02 -2.78 -5.12
C ILE A 60 -17.10 -3.33 -4.19
N LYS A 61 -17.40 -2.63 -3.10
CA LYS A 61 -18.44 -3.04 -2.15
C LYS A 61 -19.83 -3.03 -2.79
N SER A 62 -20.11 -2.05 -3.67
CA SER A 62 -21.40 -1.89 -4.36
C SER A 62 -21.62 -2.86 -5.52
N MET A 63 -20.60 -3.62 -5.95
CA MET A 63 -20.76 -4.70 -6.92
C MET A 63 -21.66 -5.80 -6.33
N GLY A 64 -22.67 -6.20 -7.08
CA GLY A 64 -23.65 -7.19 -6.63
C GLY A 64 -23.05 -8.55 -6.24
N PRO A 65 -23.83 -9.43 -5.59
CA PRO A 65 -23.36 -10.75 -5.14
C PRO A 65 -22.95 -11.67 -6.30
N ASN A 66 -23.41 -11.38 -7.51
CA ASN A 66 -23.10 -12.15 -8.72
C ASN A 66 -21.64 -12.08 -9.14
N TYR A 67 -20.91 -11.04 -8.70
CA TYR A 67 -19.49 -10.86 -9.03
C TYR A 67 -18.61 -11.47 -7.96
N ARG A 68 -17.71 -12.36 -8.38
CA ARG A 68 -16.68 -12.96 -7.50
C ARG A 68 -15.52 -11.98 -7.32
N VAL A 69 -14.70 -12.23 -6.31
CA VAL A 69 -13.45 -11.48 -6.06
C VAL A 69 -12.56 -11.46 -7.31
N TRP A 70 -12.48 -12.58 -8.03
CA TRP A 70 -11.68 -12.74 -9.26
C TRP A 70 -12.18 -11.86 -10.41
N ASP A 71 -13.50 -11.71 -10.57
CA ASP A 71 -14.09 -10.91 -11.63
C ASP A 71 -13.81 -9.42 -11.37
N ILE A 72 -14.01 -8.94 -10.15
CA ILE A 72 -13.73 -7.56 -9.75
C ILE A 72 -12.25 -7.24 -9.91
N ALA A 73 -11.38 -8.15 -9.48
CA ALA A 73 -9.93 -7.99 -9.62
C ALA A 73 -9.51 -7.98 -11.09
N PHE A 74 -10.14 -8.79 -11.95
CA PHE A 74 -9.89 -8.77 -13.39
C PHE A 74 -10.32 -7.45 -14.03
N TYR A 75 -11.50 -6.90 -13.69
CA TYR A 75 -11.92 -5.58 -14.18
C TYR A 75 -10.94 -4.48 -13.76
N ARG A 76 -10.44 -4.52 -12.54
CA ARG A 76 -9.43 -3.57 -12.06
C ARG A 76 -8.12 -3.70 -12.84
N TRP A 77 -7.55 -4.89 -12.91
CA TRP A 77 -6.22 -5.09 -13.49
C TRP A 77 -6.24 -5.15 -15.01
N GLY A 78 -7.17 -5.89 -15.61
CA GLY A 78 -7.33 -5.97 -17.06
C GLY A 78 -7.73 -4.61 -17.64
N GLY A 79 -8.70 -3.92 -17.01
CA GLY A 79 -9.05 -2.55 -17.35
C GLY A 79 -7.89 -1.59 -17.13
N GLY A 80 -7.10 -1.78 -16.08
CA GLY A 80 -5.88 -1.01 -15.82
C GLY A 80 -4.83 -1.17 -16.92
N VAL A 81 -4.56 -2.40 -17.36
CA VAL A 81 -3.66 -2.66 -18.51
C VAL A 81 -4.19 -1.98 -19.77
N ALA A 82 -5.49 -2.16 -20.08
CA ALA A 82 -6.09 -1.58 -21.28
C ALA A 82 -5.98 -0.04 -21.27
N LEU A 83 -6.32 0.61 -20.16
CA LEU A 83 -6.21 2.07 -20.03
C LEU A 83 -4.76 2.56 -20.11
N LEU A 84 -3.82 1.89 -19.42
CA LEU A 84 -2.42 2.30 -19.46
C LEU A 84 -1.79 2.12 -20.85
N VAL A 85 -2.11 1.03 -21.54
CA VAL A 85 -1.63 0.80 -22.92
C VAL A 85 -2.29 1.78 -23.88
N LEU A 86 -3.57 2.09 -23.74
CA LEU A 86 -4.26 3.07 -24.56
C LEU A 86 -3.65 4.48 -24.42
N ILE A 87 -3.34 4.89 -23.19
CA ILE A 87 -2.87 6.25 -22.90
C ILE A 87 -1.36 6.40 -23.13
N PHE A 88 -0.56 5.38 -22.78
CA PHE A 88 0.91 5.46 -22.77
C PHE A 88 1.60 4.48 -23.71
N GLY A 89 0.85 3.63 -24.45
CA GLY A 89 1.40 2.54 -25.25
C GLY A 89 2.39 2.96 -26.35
N TRP A 90 2.31 4.22 -26.81
CA TRP A 90 3.29 4.77 -27.77
C TRP A 90 4.68 5.03 -27.16
N GLN A 91 4.82 5.02 -25.83
CA GLN A 91 6.08 5.25 -25.15
C GLN A 91 6.93 3.97 -25.14
N ARG A 92 8.01 3.92 -25.92
CA ARG A 92 8.91 2.75 -26.02
C ARG A 92 9.52 2.30 -24.68
N HIS A 93 9.52 3.17 -23.67
CA HIS A 93 10.08 2.89 -22.35
C HIS A 93 9.05 2.27 -21.38
N LEU A 94 7.78 2.16 -21.77
CA LEU A 94 6.70 1.68 -20.90
C LEU A 94 6.94 0.26 -20.34
N PHE A 95 7.60 -0.59 -21.10
CA PHE A 95 7.88 -1.99 -20.76
C PHE A 95 9.30 -2.21 -20.21
N LYS A 96 10.11 -1.15 -20.05
CA LYS A 96 11.47 -1.28 -19.54
C LYS A 96 11.53 -1.01 -18.04
N THR A 97 12.08 -1.96 -17.28
CA THR A 97 12.35 -1.82 -15.85
C THR A 97 13.83 -2.06 -15.57
N ASN A 98 14.37 -1.38 -14.57
CA ASN A 98 15.75 -1.54 -14.15
C ASN A 98 15.98 -2.76 -13.25
N ASN A 99 14.92 -3.27 -12.59
CA ASN A 99 15.00 -4.44 -11.70
C ASN A 99 13.75 -5.30 -11.80
N LEU A 100 13.74 -6.19 -12.80
CA LEU A 100 12.59 -7.07 -13.07
C LEU A 100 12.25 -7.97 -11.88
N LYS A 101 13.26 -8.51 -11.17
CA LYS A 101 13.02 -9.40 -10.00
C LYS A 101 12.24 -8.67 -8.90
N LEU A 102 12.70 -7.46 -8.54
CA LEU A 102 12.04 -6.66 -7.52
C LEU A 102 10.64 -6.21 -7.97
N MET A 103 10.47 -5.92 -9.27
CA MET A 103 9.19 -5.56 -9.86
C MET A 103 8.19 -6.72 -9.77
N ILE A 104 8.61 -7.95 -10.05
CA ILE A 104 7.78 -9.16 -9.94
C ILE A 104 7.40 -9.40 -8.48
N VAL A 105 8.36 -9.35 -7.54
CA VAL A 105 8.08 -9.53 -6.11
C VAL A 105 7.08 -8.49 -5.62
N ARG A 106 7.26 -7.22 -5.97
CA ARG A 106 6.31 -6.13 -5.65
C ARG A 106 4.93 -6.42 -6.23
N SER A 107 4.87 -6.90 -7.46
CA SER A 107 3.58 -7.18 -8.11
C SER A 107 2.87 -8.36 -7.47
N ILE A 108 3.57 -9.45 -7.14
CA ILE A 108 3.00 -10.61 -6.42
C ILE A 108 2.46 -10.17 -5.05
N THR A 109 3.28 -9.50 -4.24
CA THR A 109 2.87 -9.06 -2.90
C THR A 109 1.70 -8.09 -2.94
N GLY A 110 1.69 -7.18 -3.93
CA GLY A 110 0.57 -6.27 -4.16
C GLY A 110 -0.71 -6.99 -4.61
N CYS A 111 -0.60 -8.02 -5.46
CA CYS A 111 -1.76 -8.83 -5.87
C CYS A 111 -2.35 -9.59 -4.69
N ILE A 112 -1.52 -10.22 -3.85
CA ILE A 112 -1.97 -10.89 -2.63
C ILE A 112 -2.68 -9.89 -1.71
N ALA A 113 -2.05 -8.74 -1.44
CA ALA A 113 -2.64 -7.69 -0.62
C ALA A 113 -4.04 -7.30 -1.13
N PHE A 114 -4.15 -7.04 -2.44
CA PHE A 114 -5.41 -6.58 -3.01
C PHE A 114 -6.49 -7.66 -3.05
N LEU A 115 -6.17 -8.90 -3.41
CA LEU A 115 -7.14 -10.01 -3.38
C LEU A 115 -7.65 -10.27 -1.96
N CYS A 116 -6.77 -10.21 -0.96
CA CYS A 116 -7.17 -10.31 0.44
C CYS A 116 -8.06 -9.11 0.86
N LEU A 117 -7.74 -7.89 0.42
CA LEU A 117 -8.55 -6.71 0.70
C LEU A 117 -9.95 -6.81 0.10
N ILE A 118 -10.07 -7.17 -1.18
CA ILE A 118 -11.39 -7.37 -1.81
C ILE A 118 -12.18 -8.45 -1.06
N THR A 119 -11.53 -9.55 -0.71
CA THR A 119 -12.18 -10.64 0.04
C THR A 119 -12.68 -10.11 1.39
N ALA A 120 -11.91 -9.28 2.09
CA ALA A 120 -12.34 -8.66 3.33
C ALA A 120 -13.54 -7.72 3.11
N ILE A 121 -13.45 -6.78 2.16
CA ILE A 121 -14.52 -5.83 1.82
C ILE A 121 -15.84 -6.55 1.49
N ARG A 122 -15.76 -7.73 0.87
CA ARG A 122 -16.94 -8.54 0.52
C ARG A 122 -17.58 -9.26 1.72
N ASN A 123 -16.80 -9.56 2.75
CA ASN A 123 -17.22 -10.38 3.90
C ASN A 123 -17.54 -9.58 5.16
N ILE A 124 -16.95 -8.39 5.32
CA ILE A 124 -17.17 -7.52 6.50
C ILE A 124 -17.52 -6.09 6.04
N PRO A 125 -17.99 -5.21 6.94
CA PRO A 125 -18.22 -3.80 6.63
C PRO A 125 -16.99 -3.15 6.02
N LEU A 126 -17.19 -2.30 5.01
CA LEU A 126 -16.12 -1.62 4.28
C LEU A 126 -15.23 -0.83 5.23
N SER A 127 -15.83 -0.05 6.11
CA SER A 127 -15.12 0.76 7.11
C SER A 127 -14.22 -0.10 8.01
N THR A 128 -14.71 -1.24 8.48
CA THR A 128 -13.93 -2.17 9.33
C THR A 128 -12.78 -2.82 8.56
N ALA A 129 -13.01 -3.24 7.31
CA ALA A 129 -11.95 -3.81 6.45
C ALA A 129 -10.83 -2.80 6.23
N MET A 130 -11.17 -1.54 5.97
CA MET A 130 -10.19 -0.49 5.72
C MET A 130 -9.42 -0.10 6.98
N VAL A 131 -10.06 -0.03 8.14
CA VAL A 131 -9.36 0.24 9.41
C VAL A 131 -8.31 -0.84 9.70
N LEU A 132 -8.64 -2.11 9.49
CA LEU A 132 -7.68 -3.21 9.64
C LEU A 132 -6.56 -3.15 8.59
N PHE A 133 -6.89 -2.87 7.34
CA PHE A 133 -5.92 -2.67 6.27
C PHE A 133 -4.92 -1.55 6.63
N PHE A 134 -5.40 -0.45 7.21
CA PHE A 134 -4.55 0.68 7.62
C PHE A 134 -3.64 0.41 8.83
N SER A 135 -3.57 -0.83 9.31
CA SER A 135 -2.45 -1.29 10.14
C SER A 135 -1.13 -1.43 9.33
N PHE A 136 -1.18 -1.34 7.98
CA PHE A 136 -0.02 -1.50 7.10
C PHE A 136 1.18 -0.57 7.42
N PRO A 137 1.04 0.67 7.93
CA PRO A 137 2.19 1.49 8.27
C PRO A 137 3.03 0.90 9.40
N ALA A 138 2.38 0.21 10.37
CA ALA A 138 3.08 -0.51 11.43
C ALA A 138 3.89 -1.68 10.86
N PHE A 139 3.30 -2.46 9.96
CA PHE A 139 4.00 -3.53 9.27
C PHE A 139 5.10 -3.01 8.34
N ALA A 140 4.88 -1.89 7.64
CA ALA A 140 5.90 -1.25 6.81
C ALA A 140 7.12 -0.84 7.65
N ALA A 141 6.93 -0.32 8.87
CA ALA A 141 8.01 0.01 9.79
C ALA A 141 8.78 -1.24 10.23
N LEU A 142 8.08 -2.34 10.54
CA LEU A 142 8.70 -3.62 10.88
C LEU A 142 9.52 -4.17 9.72
N PHE A 143 8.97 -4.22 8.51
CA PHE A 143 9.69 -4.71 7.33
C PHE A 143 10.85 -3.81 6.93
N SER A 144 10.72 -2.48 7.07
CA SER A 144 11.82 -1.54 6.84
C SER A 144 13.00 -1.87 7.76
N SER A 145 12.73 -2.15 9.02
CA SER A 145 13.76 -2.56 9.98
C SER A 145 14.42 -3.89 9.60
N LEU A 146 13.64 -4.90 9.21
CA LEU A 146 14.14 -6.22 8.87
C LEU A 146 14.95 -6.22 7.55
N VAL A 147 14.43 -5.52 6.52
CA VAL A 147 15.00 -5.50 5.17
C VAL A 147 16.18 -4.55 5.07
N PHE A 148 16.06 -3.34 5.63
CA PHE A 148 17.11 -2.32 5.57
C PHE A 148 18.00 -2.30 6.81
N ARG A 149 17.77 -3.21 7.79
CA ARG A 149 18.50 -3.29 9.07
C ARG A 149 18.51 -1.96 9.85
N GLU A 150 17.47 -1.16 9.67
CA GLU A 150 17.26 0.07 10.42
C GLU A 150 16.88 -0.29 11.87
N ARG A 151 17.46 0.41 12.85
CA ARG A 151 17.10 0.20 14.26
C ARG A 151 15.75 0.83 14.53
N ILE A 152 14.80 0.02 15.02
CA ILE A 152 13.52 0.54 15.52
C ILE A 152 13.79 1.32 16.80
N SER A 153 13.39 2.58 16.83
CA SER A 153 13.47 3.38 18.05
C SER A 153 12.37 2.99 19.05
N ARG A 154 12.57 3.32 20.33
CA ARG A 154 11.55 3.07 21.36
C ARG A 154 10.21 3.74 21.03
N GLY A 155 10.24 4.96 20.47
CA GLY A 155 9.02 5.66 20.04
C GLY A 155 8.29 4.94 18.91
N GLU A 156 9.00 4.43 17.91
CA GLU A 156 8.41 3.63 16.81
C GLU A 156 7.80 2.33 17.35
N LEU A 157 8.51 1.65 18.27
CA LEU A 157 7.98 0.43 18.89
C LEU A 157 6.67 0.66 19.62
N VAL A 158 6.55 1.74 20.40
CA VAL A 158 5.31 2.11 21.09
C VAL A 158 4.17 2.37 20.08
N CYS A 159 4.44 3.09 18.98
CA CYS A 159 3.44 3.35 17.95
C CYS A 159 2.97 2.05 17.26
N ILE A 160 3.92 1.15 16.94
CA ILE A 160 3.62 -0.15 16.34
C ILE A 160 2.74 -0.99 17.28
N VAL A 161 3.14 -1.12 18.54
CA VAL A 161 2.37 -1.87 19.55
C VAL A 161 1.00 -1.25 19.74
N GLY A 162 0.89 0.08 19.84
CA GLY A 162 -0.38 0.80 19.94
C GLY A 162 -1.33 0.51 18.77
N SER A 163 -0.81 0.53 17.54
CA SER A 163 -1.58 0.16 16.34
C SER A 163 -2.04 -1.29 16.37
N LEU A 164 -1.18 -2.23 16.78
CA LEU A 164 -1.55 -3.65 16.91
C LEU A 164 -2.57 -3.90 18.02
N CYS A 165 -2.51 -3.16 19.12
CA CYS A 165 -3.57 -3.17 20.15
C CYS A 165 -4.90 -2.67 19.56
N GLY A 166 -4.89 -1.63 18.74
CA GLY A 166 -6.08 -1.15 18.00
C GLY A 166 -6.68 -2.23 17.10
N VAL A 167 -5.84 -3.00 16.40
CA VAL A 167 -6.28 -4.17 15.63
C VAL A 167 -6.97 -5.19 16.54
N ALA A 168 -6.38 -5.50 17.70
CA ALA A 168 -6.95 -6.46 18.66
C ALA A 168 -8.32 -6.01 19.20
N VAL A 169 -8.51 -4.71 19.44
CA VAL A 169 -9.80 -4.13 19.86
C VAL A 169 -10.86 -4.28 18.77
N LEU A 170 -10.47 -4.11 17.49
CA LEU A 170 -11.37 -4.26 16.35
C LEU A 170 -11.81 -5.68 16.10
N LEU A 171 -10.93 -6.66 16.35
CA LEU A 171 -11.25 -8.06 16.15
C LEU A 171 -12.34 -8.50 17.12
N ASP A 172 -13.52 -8.81 16.59
CA ASP A 172 -14.59 -9.43 17.37
C ASP A 172 -14.39 -10.95 17.38
N PHE A 173 -13.80 -11.47 18.46
CA PHE A 173 -13.53 -12.91 18.63
C PHE A 173 -14.80 -13.74 18.91
N LYS A 174 -16.00 -13.20 18.64
CA LYS A 174 -17.20 -14.01 18.70
C LYS A 174 -17.13 -15.13 17.64
N ILE A 175 -16.99 -16.34 18.12
CA ILE A 175 -17.03 -17.58 17.33
C ILE A 175 -18.39 -17.64 16.65
N GLY A 176 -18.43 -17.48 15.33
CA GLY A 176 -19.68 -17.49 14.54
C GLY A 176 -19.84 -16.35 13.55
N GLY A 177 -18.89 -15.39 13.50
CA GLY A 177 -18.91 -14.28 12.57
C GLY A 177 -17.99 -14.46 11.35
N HIS A 178 -17.84 -13.42 10.58
CA HIS A 178 -17.04 -13.35 9.36
C HIS A 178 -15.52 -13.31 9.62
N TRP A 179 -14.99 -14.22 10.48
CA TRP A 179 -13.57 -14.26 10.87
C TRP A 179 -12.62 -14.24 9.66
N LEU A 180 -13.04 -14.88 8.54
CA LEU A 180 -12.28 -14.87 7.29
C LEU A 180 -12.07 -13.43 6.78
N GLY A 181 -13.08 -12.57 6.86
CA GLY A 181 -12.96 -11.17 6.43
C GLY A 181 -11.95 -10.40 7.27
N TYR A 182 -11.97 -10.57 8.60
CA TYR A 182 -10.99 -9.93 9.49
C TYR A 182 -9.57 -10.42 9.22
N LEU A 183 -9.39 -11.75 9.06
CA LEU A 183 -8.10 -12.35 8.76
C LEU A 183 -7.56 -11.83 7.41
N MET A 184 -8.41 -11.80 6.38
CA MET A 184 -8.02 -11.31 5.05
C MET A 184 -7.64 -9.81 5.09
N ALA A 185 -8.37 -8.98 5.84
CA ALA A 185 -8.02 -7.57 6.01
C ALA A 185 -6.64 -7.39 6.66
N LEU A 186 -6.35 -8.17 7.70
CA LEU A 186 -5.06 -8.11 8.38
C LEU A 186 -3.91 -8.61 7.48
N ILE A 187 -4.09 -9.74 6.78
CA ILE A 187 -3.11 -10.26 5.82
C ILE A 187 -2.87 -9.22 4.72
N SER A 188 -3.92 -8.57 4.23
CA SER A 188 -3.79 -7.49 3.26
C SER A 188 -2.91 -6.37 3.79
N GLY A 189 -3.11 -5.92 5.03
CA GLY A 189 -2.27 -4.91 5.69
C GLY A 189 -0.80 -5.32 5.80
N VAL A 190 -0.52 -6.57 6.15
CA VAL A 190 0.85 -7.11 6.22
C VAL A 190 1.53 -7.04 4.84
N PHE A 191 0.87 -7.58 3.79
CA PHE A 191 1.44 -7.57 2.45
C PHE A 191 1.52 -6.15 1.85
N ALA A 192 0.56 -5.27 2.16
CA ALA A 192 0.61 -3.86 1.76
C ALA A 192 1.82 -3.15 2.38
N GLY A 193 2.09 -3.36 3.67
CA GLY A 193 3.26 -2.81 4.35
C GLY A 193 4.58 -3.24 3.70
N PHE A 194 4.70 -4.52 3.35
CA PHE A 194 5.86 -5.02 2.61
C PHE A 194 5.95 -4.41 1.20
N THR A 195 4.84 -4.35 0.48
CA THR A 195 4.76 -3.77 -0.87
C THR A 195 5.19 -2.30 -0.90
N VAL A 196 4.80 -1.49 0.10
CA VAL A 196 5.21 -0.07 0.21
C VAL A 196 6.73 0.06 0.32
N CYS A 197 7.40 -0.80 1.09
CA CYS A 197 8.86 -0.82 1.17
C CYS A 197 9.51 -1.10 -0.20
N LEU A 198 8.93 -2.03 -0.98
CA LEU A 198 9.42 -2.34 -2.33
C LEU A 198 9.18 -1.20 -3.32
N ILE A 199 8.02 -0.53 -3.26
CA ILE A 199 7.71 0.63 -4.11
C ILE A 199 8.73 1.74 -3.89
N LYS A 200 9.05 2.06 -2.64
CA LYS A 200 10.07 3.08 -2.31
C LYS A 200 11.39 2.80 -3.01
N THR A 201 11.84 1.54 -3.00
CA THR A 201 13.09 1.13 -3.65
C THR A 201 12.99 1.22 -5.18
N LEU A 202 11.89 0.75 -5.77
CA LEU A 202 11.68 0.79 -7.23
C LEU A 202 11.57 2.22 -7.75
N ARG A 203 10.91 3.12 -7.01
CA ARG A 203 10.72 4.53 -7.42
C ARG A 203 12.01 5.33 -7.56
N GLN A 204 13.12 4.82 -7.05
CA GLN A 204 14.43 5.43 -7.26
C GLN A 204 14.90 5.33 -8.72
N LYS A 205 14.47 4.31 -9.47
CA LYS A 205 14.96 4.01 -10.82
C LYS A 205 13.86 3.85 -11.86
N ASP A 206 12.65 3.46 -11.44
CA ASP A 206 11.54 3.16 -12.34
C ASP A 206 10.41 4.20 -12.23
N GLY A 207 9.74 4.47 -13.35
CA GLY A 207 8.64 5.42 -13.44
C GLY A 207 7.35 4.90 -12.76
N PRO A 208 6.42 5.81 -12.38
CA PRO A 208 5.18 5.43 -11.70
C PRO A 208 4.27 4.56 -12.59
N VAL A 209 4.24 4.83 -13.88
CA VAL A 209 3.43 4.12 -14.88
C VAL A 209 3.95 2.69 -15.06
N VAL A 210 5.28 2.52 -15.17
CA VAL A 210 5.93 1.21 -15.33
C VAL A 210 5.63 0.31 -14.12
N ILE A 211 5.80 0.84 -12.90
CA ILE A 211 5.54 0.09 -11.66
C ILE A 211 4.09 -0.38 -11.59
N TYR A 212 3.15 0.48 -11.98
CA TYR A 212 1.75 0.13 -11.95
C TYR A 212 1.35 -0.82 -13.09
N LEU A 213 1.92 -0.65 -14.28
CA LEU A 213 1.68 -1.53 -15.42
C LEU A 213 2.07 -3.00 -15.11
N TYR A 214 3.27 -3.22 -14.57
CA TYR A 214 3.69 -4.58 -14.20
C TYR A 214 2.79 -5.21 -13.15
N PHE A 215 2.31 -4.42 -12.19
CA PHE A 215 1.35 -4.88 -11.21
C PHE A 215 0.01 -5.29 -11.86
N CYS A 216 -0.51 -4.46 -12.78
CA CYS A 216 -1.73 -4.76 -13.51
C CYS A 216 -1.57 -5.98 -14.43
N MET A 217 -0.44 -6.08 -15.15
CA MET A 217 -0.17 -7.24 -16.03
C MET A 217 -0.15 -8.55 -15.25
N LEU A 218 0.57 -8.59 -14.13
CA LEU A 218 0.63 -9.80 -13.30
C LEU A 218 -0.73 -10.10 -12.67
N GLY A 219 -1.43 -9.09 -12.16
CA GLY A 219 -2.76 -9.27 -11.59
C GLY A 219 -3.78 -9.77 -12.61
N ALA A 220 -3.77 -9.20 -13.82
CA ALA A 220 -4.62 -9.66 -14.92
C ALA A 220 -4.29 -11.12 -15.29
N LEU A 221 -3.01 -11.48 -15.38
CA LEU A 221 -2.58 -12.85 -15.68
C LEU A 221 -3.05 -13.86 -14.63
N ILE A 222 -2.97 -13.50 -13.34
CA ILE A 222 -3.42 -14.37 -12.23
C ILE A 222 -4.94 -14.54 -12.26
N THR A 223 -5.71 -13.50 -12.60
CA THR A 223 -7.17 -13.54 -12.54
C THR A 223 -7.82 -14.03 -13.84
N LEU A 224 -7.12 -13.94 -14.96
CA LEU A 224 -7.61 -14.33 -16.29
C LEU A 224 -8.14 -15.77 -16.36
N PRO A 225 -7.46 -16.82 -15.83
CA PRO A 225 -7.97 -18.18 -15.92
C PRO A 225 -9.33 -18.35 -15.23
N GLN A 226 -9.50 -17.73 -14.05
CA GLN A 226 -10.74 -17.79 -13.29
C GLN A 226 -11.86 -16.99 -13.96
N PHE A 227 -11.51 -15.90 -14.62
CA PHE A 227 -12.46 -15.10 -15.38
C PHE A 227 -12.93 -15.85 -16.65
N ILE A 228 -12.01 -16.45 -17.43
CA ILE A 228 -12.37 -17.22 -18.64
C ILE A 228 -13.20 -18.46 -18.30
N ALA A 229 -12.87 -19.16 -17.21
CA ALA A 229 -13.60 -20.37 -16.81
C ALA A 229 -15.08 -20.10 -16.51
N SER A 230 -15.44 -18.91 -16.06
CA SER A 230 -16.82 -18.52 -15.73
C SER A 230 -16.95 -17.01 -15.76
N PRO A 231 -17.03 -16.38 -16.95
CA PRO A 231 -17.02 -14.93 -17.08
C PRO A 231 -18.33 -14.35 -16.54
N ARG A 232 -18.22 -13.30 -15.71
CA ARG A 232 -19.34 -12.51 -15.21
C ARG A 232 -19.32 -11.16 -15.88
N ILE A 233 -19.95 -11.09 -17.06
CA ILE A 233 -20.02 -9.86 -17.86
C ILE A 233 -21.13 -8.98 -17.31
N PRO A 234 -20.90 -7.66 -17.14
CA PRO A 234 -21.93 -6.72 -16.72
C PRO A 234 -23.14 -6.75 -17.64
N ALA A 235 -24.33 -6.96 -17.06
CA ALA A 235 -25.58 -7.07 -17.81
C ALA A 235 -26.27 -5.72 -18.01
N SER A 236 -25.98 -4.74 -17.14
CA SER A 236 -26.60 -3.42 -17.19
C SER A 236 -25.58 -2.29 -17.38
N GLY A 237 -26.04 -1.14 -17.88
CA GLY A 237 -25.18 0.05 -18.02
C GLY A 237 -24.59 0.52 -16.68
N ILE A 238 -25.33 0.35 -15.59
CA ILE A 238 -24.85 0.71 -14.24
C ILE A 238 -23.70 -0.22 -13.80
N GLU A 239 -23.80 -1.51 -14.10
CA GLU A 239 -22.71 -2.47 -13.78
C GLU A 239 -21.46 -2.17 -14.62
N TRP A 240 -21.62 -1.83 -15.90
CA TRP A 240 -20.51 -1.37 -16.75
C TRP A 240 -19.90 -0.08 -16.21
N LEU A 241 -20.70 0.88 -15.77
CA LEU A 241 -20.21 2.11 -15.16
C LEU A 241 -19.37 1.82 -13.91
N LYS A 242 -19.83 0.87 -13.07
CA LYS A 242 -19.06 0.43 -11.89
C LYS A 242 -17.74 -0.25 -12.29
N ALA A 243 -17.75 -1.15 -13.26
CA ALA A 243 -16.56 -1.86 -13.72
C ALA A 243 -15.51 -0.88 -14.31
N VAL A 244 -15.95 0.05 -15.16
CA VAL A 244 -15.10 1.11 -15.71
C VAL A 244 -14.63 2.07 -14.61
N GLY A 245 -15.52 2.40 -13.67
CA GLY A 245 -15.19 3.21 -12.50
C GLY A 245 -14.10 2.57 -11.63
N ILE A 246 -14.16 1.25 -11.39
CA ILE A 246 -13.15 0.47 -10.67
C ILE A 246 -11.79 0.56 -11.39
N ALA A 247 -11.77 0.33 -12.70
CA ALA A 247 -10.53 0.42 -13.49
C ALA A 247 -9.97 1.85 -13.50
N GLY A 248 -10.81 2.84 -13.82
CA GLY A 248 -10.41 4.24 -13.96
C GLY A 248 -9.92 4.85 -12.64
N SER A 249 -10.72 4.72 -11.57
CA SER A 249 -10.33 5.23 -10.25
C SER A 249 -9.04 4.58 -9.75
N SER A 250 -8.87 3.27 -9.98
CA SER A 250 -7.65 2.55 -9.62
C SER A 250 -6.43 3.06 -10.37
N VAL A 251 -6.53 3.28 -11.69
CA VAL A 251 -5.40 3.81 -12.50
C VAL A 251 -5.02 5.21 -12.00
N VAL A 252 -5.98 6.11 -11.90
CA VAL A 252 -5.70 7.50 -11.51
C VAL A 252 -5.18 7.57 -10.08
N ALA A 253 -5.83 6.88 -9.12
CA ALA A 253 -5.39 6.84 -7.72
C ALA A 253 -3.94 6.34 -7.60
N GLN A 254 -3.61 5.24 -8.28
CA GLN A 254 -2.29 4.63 -8.19
C GLN A 254 -1.19 5.50 -8.85
N LEU A 255 -1.53 6.17 -9.96
CA LEU A 255 -0.59 7.10 -10.59
C LEU A 255 -0.37 8.35 -9.72
N LEU A 256 -1.44 8.92 -9.15
CA LEU A 256 -1.34 10.04 -8.21
C LEU A 256 -0.50 9.67 -6.98
N MET A 257 -0.76 8.51 -6.37
CA MET A 257 0.01 8.00 -5.24
C MET A 257 1.49 7.82 -5.61
N ASN A 258 1.77 7.12 -6.69
CA ASN A 258 3.13 6.90 -7.14
C ASN A 258 3.84 8.23 -7.46
N GLN A 259 3.14 9.20 -8.07
CA GLN A 259 3.71 10.51 -8.37
C GLN A 259 3.90 11.34 -7.10
N GLY A 260 2.96 11.29 -6.17
CA GLY A 260 3.03 11.97 -4.89
C GLY A 260 4.26 11.55 -4.06
N PHE A 261 4.64 10.26 -4.09
CA PHE A 261 5.87 9.77 -3.48
C PHE A 261 7.16 10.34 -4.08
N LYS A 262 7.10 11.01 -5.23
CA LYS A 262 8.23 11.79 -5.75
C LYS A 262 8.42 13.10 -4.99
N TYR A 263 7.34 13.73 -4.54
CA TYR A 263 7.33 15.04 -3.91
C TYR A 263 7.25 14.98 -2.38
N CYS A 264 6.67 13.92 -1.84
CA CYS A 264 6.57 13.69 -0.39
C CYS A 264 7.67 12.75 0.11
N ARG A 265 8.11 12.98 1.33
CA ARG A 265 8.84 11.94 2.08
C ARG A 265 7.91 10.75 2.33
N SER A 266 8.47 9.55 2.48
CA SER A 266 7.65 8.33 2.65
C SER A 266 6.63 8.43 3.77
N TRP A 267 7.01 9.02 4.91
CA TRP A 267 6.13 9.20 6.06
C TRP A 267 5.04 10.25 5.80
N GLU A 268 5.36 11.37 5.12
CA GLU A 268 4.37 12.40 4.75
C GLU A 268 3.31 11.81 3.82
N GLY A 269 3.74 11.11 2.76
CA GLY A 269 2.83 10.46 1.83
C GLY A 269 1.94 9.42 2.50
N SER A 270 2.50 8.58 3.39
CA SER A 270 1.72 7.60 4.14
C SER A 270 0.71 8.24 5.08
N LEU A 271 1.03 9.41 5.68
CA LEU A 271 0.11 10.16 6.52
C LEU A 271 -1.10 10.65 5.71
N PHE A 272 -0.86 11.27 4.55
CA PHE A 272 -1.95 11.72 3.68
C PHE A 272 -2.77 10.57 3.13
N LEU A 273 -2.15 9.45 2.76
CA LEU A 273 -2.88 8.24 2.36
C LEU A 273 -3.75 7.68 3.47
N SER A 274 -3.39 7.85 4.74
CA SER A 274 -4.23 7.39 5.86
C SER A 274 -5.60 8.10 5.90
N SER A 275 -5.77 9.24 5.21
CA SER A 275 -7.09 9.87 5.04
C SER A 275 -8.07 9.04 4.23
N GLU A 276 -7.62 8.10 3.41
CA GLU A 276 -8.45 7.11 2.72
C GLU A 276 -9.34 6.36 3.70
N MET A 277 -8.83 6.00 4.89
CA MET A 277 -9.61 5.36 5.93
C MET A 277 -10.82 6.22 6.37
N VAL A 278 -10.62 7.54 6.47
CA VAL A 278 -11.70 8.47 6.82
C VAL A 278 -12.71 8.57 5.69
N PHE A 279 -12.22 8.71 4.44
CA PHE A 279 -13.10 8.80 3.28
C PHE A 279 -13.93 7.52 3.07
N THR A 280 -13.33 6.33 3.25
CA THR A 280 -14.05 5.06 3.16
C THR A 280 -15.02 4.85 4.32
N ALA A 281 -14.70 5.31 5.53
CA ALA A 281 -15.62 5.27 6.65
C ALA A 281 -16.86 6.16 6.40
N VAL A 282 -16.65 7.37 5.90
CA VAL A 282 -17.75 8.26 5.49
C VAL A 282 -18.57 7.62 4.37
N TRP A 283 -17.93 7.04 3.36
CA TRP A 283 -18.62 6.33 2.27
C TRP A 283 -19.46 5.16 2.80
N GLY A 284 -18.89 4.34 3.69
CA GLY A 284 -19.58 3.19 4.30
C GLY A 284 -20.84 3.61 5.08
N ILE A 285 -20.72 4.65 5.89
CA ILE A 285 -21.84 5.15 6.71
C ILE A 285 -22.92 5.81 5.83
N VAL A 286 -22.52 6.72 4.90
CA VAL A 286 -23.47 7.53 4.14
C VAL A 286 -24.14 6.75 3.02
N PHE A 287 -23.37 5.96 2.26
CA PHE A 287 -23.89 5.31 1.04
C PHE A 287 -24.24 3.83 1.24
N LEU A 288 -23.64 3.15 2.23
CA LEU A 288 -23.85 1.73 2.47
C LEU A 288 -24.65 1.46 3.75
N GLY A 289 -25.01 2.50 4.54
CA GLY A 289 -25.77 2.37 5.78
C GLY A 289 -25.03 1.58 6.87
N GLU A 290 -23.68 1.58 6.85
CA GLU A 290 -22.90 0.88 7.86
C GLU A 290 -23.01 1.55 9.23
N ILE A 291 -23.18 0.76 10.29
CA ILE A 291 -23.26 1.26 11.67
C ILE A 291 -21.91 1.09 12.34
N GLY A 292 -21.28 2.21 12.71
CA GLY A 292 -20.04 2.21 13.46
C GLY A 292 -20.25 1.72 14.90
N THR A 293 -19.72 0.53 15.23
CA THR A 293 -19.70 0.01 16.62
C THR A 293 -18.69 0.79 17.45
N TRP A 294 -18.81 0.73 18.79
CA TRP A 294 -17.82 1.36 19.69
C TRP A 294 -16.40 0.81 19.44
N ARG A 295 -16.27 -0.47 19.10
CA ARG A 295 -14.99 -1.11 18.75
C ARG A 295 -14.38 -0.51 17.48
N PHE A 296 -15.22 -0.23 16.49
CA PHE A 296 -14.79 0.46 15.26
C PHE A 296 -14.17 1.82 15.58
N TRP A 297 -14.84 2.64 16.39
CA TRP A 297 -14.33 3.97 16.76
C TRP A 297 -13.06 3.90 17.62
N ALA A 298 -13.05 3.05 18.65
CA ALA A 298 -11.90 2.91 19.54
C ALA A 298 -10.68 2.30 18.82
N GLY A 299 -10.86 1.16 18.16
CA GLY A 299 -9.77 0.49 17.43
C GLY A 299 -9.25 1.33 16.26
N GLY A 300 -10.16 1.96 15.50
CA GLY A 300 -9.83 2.87 14.41
C GLY A 300 -9.02 4.07 14.87
N ALA A 301 -9.44 4.71 15.98
CA ALA A 301 -8.69 5.82 16.58
C ALA A 301 -7.29 5.38 17.03
N MET A 302 -7.14 4.21 17.63
CA MET A 302 -5.84 3.68 18.02
C MET A 302 -4.92 3.41 16.83
N ILE A 303 -5.44 2.79 15.76
CA ILE A 303 -4.66 2.51 14.54
C ILE A 303 -4.25 3.80 13.86
N LEU A 304 -5.19 4.73 13.66
CA LEU A 304 -4.91 6.01 13.02
C LEU A 304 -3.91 6.85 13.83
N THR A 305 -4.12 6.95 15.14
CA THR A 305 -3.19 7.67 16.03
C THR A 305 -1.81 7.03 16.01
N GLY A 306 -1.72 5.70 16.07
CA GLY A 306 -0.46 4.98 15.97
C GLY A 306 0.25 5.24 14.64
N ALA A 307 -0.46 5.24 13.51
CA ALA A 307 0.09 5.55 12.19
C ALA A 307 0.60 6.99 12.10
N VAL A 308 -0.17 7.96 12.60
CA VAL A 308 0.21 9.39 12.64
C VAL A 308 1.45 9.60 13.51
N LEU A 309 1.44 9.08 14.74
CA LEU A 309 2.57 9.20 15.67
C LEU A 309 3.83 8.53 15.13
N LEU A 310 3.71 7.35 14.50
CA LEU A 310 4.83 6.66 13.86
C LEU A 310 5.50 7.55 12.81
N ASN A 311 4.69 8.21 11.96
CA ASN A 311 5.18 9.12 10.94
C ASN A 311 5.86 10.35 11.54
N LEU A 312 5.30 10.93 12.61
CA LEU A 312 5.89 12.08 13.32
C LEU A 312 7.23 11.72 14.00
N VAL A 313 7.31 10.54 14.62
CA VAL A 313 8.56 10.04 15.22
C VAL A 313 9.64 9.88 14.16
N LYS A 314 9.33 9.29 13.00
CA LYS A 314 10.26 9.16 11.87
C LYS A 314 10.72 10.52 11.32
N ALA A 315 9.80 11.48 11.19
CA ALA A 315 10.12 12.86 10.78
C ALA A 315 11.15 13.50 11.71
N LYS A 316 10.91 13.42 13.01
CA LYS A 316 11.80 13.99 14.03
C LYS A 316 13.19 13.35 14.02
N GLN A 317 13.26 12.05 13.78
CA GLN A 317 14.55 11.34 13.67
C GLN A 317 15.34 11.77 12.45
N MET A 318 14.71 11.87 11.28
CA MET A 318 15.37 12.32 10.05
C MET A 318 15.87 13.77 10.19
N SER A 319 15.08 14.67 10.80
CA SER A 319 15.50 16.04 11.07
C SER A 319 16.73 16.11 11.97
N ARG A 320 16.77 15.29 13.03
CA ARG A 320 17.93 15.22 13.93
C ARG A 320 19.19 14.68 13.22
N GLN A 321 19.05 13.68 12.37
CA GLN A 321 20.18 13.14 11.60
C GLN A 321 20.74 14.17 10.62
N THR A 322 19.88 14.89 9.91
CA THR A 322 20.28 15.94 8.98
C THR A 322 21.03 17.06 9.71
N LEU A 323 20.54 17.49 10.88
CA LEU A 323 21.20 18.51 11.70
C LEU A 323 22.55 18.04 12.24
N ALA A 324 22.67 16.76 12.63
CA ALA A 324 23.93 16.19 13.11
C ALA A 324 24.99 16.15 11.99
N LEU A 325 24.59 15.73 10.78
CA LEU A 325 25.48 15.74 9.60
C LEU A 325 25.91 17.16 9.22
N ALA A 326 25.00 18.14 9.24
CA ALA A 326 25.33 19.53 8.96
C ALA A 326 26.35 20.10 9.97
N ARG A 327 26.21 19.77 11.26
CA ARG A 327 27.18 20.16 12.31
C ARG A 327 28.55 19.52 12.13
N GLN A 328 28.61 18.26 11.68
CA GLN A 328 29.88 17.60 11.40
C GLN A 328 30.61 18.25 10.21
N HIS A 329 29.88 18.62 9.16
CA HIS A 329 30.46 19.34 8.01
C HIS A 329 30.99 20.73 8.39
N SER A 330 30.28 21.49 9.23
CA SER A 330 30.73 22.80 9.68
C SER A 330 31.88 22.75 10.69
N ALA A 331 32.13 21.62 11.32
CA ALA A 331 33.26 21.44 12.25
C ALA A 331 34.56 20.98 11.55
N VAL A 332 34.50 20.59 10.28
CA VAL A 332 35.64 20.12 9.45
C VAL A 332 36.17 21.26 8.53
N GLN A 333 35.41 22.33 8.38
CA GLN A 333 35.83 23.59 7.74
C GLN A 333 36.43 24.56 8.77
#